data_c2ae56ac4616724739d04c2446da2eca
#
_entry.id   c2ae56ac4616724739d04c2446da2eca
#
_cell.length_a   1.000
_cell.length_b   1.000
_cell.length_c   1.000
_cell.angle_alpha   90.00
_cell.angle_beta   90.00
_cell.angle_gamma   90.00
#
_symmetry.space_group_name_H-M   'P 1'
#
loop_
_entity.id
_entity.type
_entity.pdbx_description
1 polymer ?
#
loop_
_entity_poly.entity_id
_entity_poly.type
_entity_poly.pdbx_seq_one_letter_code
_entity_poly.pdbx_strand_id
1 'polypeptide(L)'
;MEFKLKSGKKIKLKDVSIDERDEMFDSVEYSFSKDGSVSGVKMMHSTMTKWIRLGVDGDTSDKFLKSISLEEKMEIFTKMQSFYLVGEGNASK
;
A
#
# COMPACT_ATOMS: atom_id res chain seq x y z
N MET A 1 2.89 3.43 -12.16
CA MET A 1 1.68 2.61 -12.31
C MET A 1 0.47 3.42 -11.89
N GLU A 2 -0.59 3.39 -12.65
CA GLU A 2 -1.78 4.19 -12.38
C GLU A 2 -3.01 3.29 -12.38
N PHE A 3 -3.93 3.57 -11.47
CA PHE A 3 -5.18 2.81 -11.44
C PHE A 3 -6.31 3.72 -10.97
N LYS A 4 -7.54 3.25 -11.19
CA LYS A 4 -8.73 4.01 -10.83
C LYS A 4 -9.47 3.31 -9.70
N LEU A 5 -9.84 4.07 -8.69
CA LEU A 5 -10.66 3.54 -7.60
C LEU A 5 -12.10 3.37 -8.06
N LYS A 6 -12.86 2.59 -7.32
CA LYS A 6 -14.28 2.38 -7.63
C LYS A 6 -15.04 3.70 -7.67
N SER A 7 -14.60 4.67 -6.89
CA SER A 7 -15.21 6.00 -6.87
C SER A 7 -14.90 6.84 -8.08
N GLY A 8 -13.96 6.41 -8.92
CA GLY A 8 -13.55 7.15 -10.09
C GLY A 8 -12.26 7.94 -9.92
N LYS A 9 -11.74 8.04 -8.73
CA LYS A 9 -10.48 8.75 -8.51
C LYS A 9 -9.32 7.98 -9.11
N LYS A 10 -8.42 8.70 -9.75
CA LYS A 10 -7.20 8.11 -10.30
C LYS A 10 -6.08 8.22 -9.29
N ILE A 11 -5.38 7.12 -9.07
CA ILE A 11 -4.25 7.07 -8.16
C ILE A 11 -3.04 6.62 -8.94
N LYS A 12 -1.94 7.31 -8.75
CA LYS A 12 -0.69 6.98 -9.42
C LYS A 12 0.32 6.55 -8.38
N LEU A 13 0.93 5.41 -8.60
CA LEU A 13 1.98 4.90 -7.71
C LEU A 13 3.33 5.12 -8.36
N LYS A 14 4.29 5.55 -7.57
CA LYS A 14 5.64 5.80 -8.05
C LYS A 14 6.56 4.66 -7.66
N ASP A 15 7.69 4.58 -8.34
CA ASP A 15 8.76 3.67 -7.92
C ASP A 15 9.35 4.20 -6.63
N VAL A 16 9.62 3.30 -5.72
CA VAL A 16 10.23 3.67 -4.44
C VAL A 16 11.64 3.10 -4.38
N SER A 17 12.48 3.76 -3.60
CA SER A 17 13.83 3.27 -3.38
C SER A 17 13.78 2.00 -2.53
N ILE A 18 14.90 1.29 -2.49
CA ILE A 18 15.01 0.10 -1.64
C ILE A 18 14.76 0.47 -0.18
N ASP A 19 15.30 1.59 0.26
CA ASP A 19 15.13 2.02 1.64
C ASP A 19 13.68 2.34 1.95
N GLU A 20 13.00 3.01 1.03
CA GLU A 20 11.58 3.33 1.22
C GLU A 20 10.73 2.06 1.22
N ARG A 21 11.04 1.14 0.34
CA ARG A 21 10.34 -0.14 0.28
C ARG A 21 10.51 -0.92 1.56
N ASP A 22 11.74 -0.97 2.07
CA ASP A 22 12.01 -1.65 3.34
C ASP A 22 11.25 -1.00 4.48
N GLU A 23 11.17 0.32 4.48
CA GLU A 23 10.42 1.04 5.50
C GLU A 23 8.95 0.70 5.45
N MET A 24 8.40 0.57 4.24
CA MET A 24 7.00 0.16 4.07
C MET A 24 6.78 -1.23 4.65
N PHE A 25 7.66 -2.16 4.31
CA PHE A 25 7.51 -3.54 4.74
C PHE A 25 7.69 -3.68 6.25
N ASP A 26 8.62 -2.93 6.82
CA ASP A 26 8.87 -2.97 8.27
C ASP A 26 7.68 -2.45 9.06
N SER A 27 6.83 -1.63 8.45
CA SER A 27 5.66 -1.10 9.14
C SER A 27 4.48 -2.07 9.11
N VAL A 28 4.57 -3.17 8.37
CA VAL A 28 3.48 -4.13 8.23
C VAL A 28 3.52 -5.13 9.37
N GLU A 29 2.35 -5.42 9.94
CA GLU A 29 2.22 -6.48 10.92
C GLU A 29 1.60 -7.69 10.24
N TYR A 30 2.13 -8.85 10.56
CA TYR A 30 1.66 -10.10 10.00
C TYR A 30 0.90 -10.91 11.03
N SER A 31 -0.14 -11.59 10.58
CA SER A 31 -0.83 -12.57 11.41
C SER A 31 -0.21 -13.94 11.16
N PHE A 32 -0.07 -14.71 12.21
CA PHE A 32 0.55 -16.05 12.11
C PHE A 32 -0.45 -17.10 12.53
N SER A 33 -0.41 -18.24 11.86
CA SER A 33 -1.18 -19.40 12.28
C SER A 33 -0.42 -20.16 13.35
N LYS A 34 -1.07 -21.18 13.90
CA LYS A 34 -0.50 -21.92 15.04
C LYS A 34 0.81 -22.60 14.70
N ASP A 35 1.01 -22.95 13.44
CA ASP A 35 2.24 -23.60 13.01
C ASP A 35 3.37 -22.62 12.68
N GLY A 36 3.14 -21.32 12.89
CA GLY A 36 4.16 -20.32 12.65
C GLY A 36 4.17 -19.72 11.27
N SER A 37 3.35 -20.22 10.36
CA SER A 37 3.29 -19.65 9.02
C SER A 37 2.47 -18.36 9.00
N VAL A 38 2.74 -17.52 8.01
CA VAL A 38 2.01 -16.26 7.87
C VAL A 38 0.61 -16.55 7.33
N SER A 39 -0.40 -16.15 8.10
CA SER A 39 -1.79 -16.34 7.70
C SER A 39 -2.41 -15.08 7.12
N GLY A 40 -1.79 -13.92 7.30
CA GLY A 40 -2.33 -12.68 6.74
C GLY A 40 -1.53 -11.47 7.16
N VAL A 41 -1.97 -10.33 6.66
CA VAL A 41 -1.35 -9.03 6.93
C VAL A 41 -2.40 -8.16 7.61
N LYS A 42 -2.04 -7.57 8.73
CA LYS A 42 -2.94 -6.67 9.43
C LYS A 42 -3.03 -5.34 8.70
N MET A 43 -4.24 -4.89 8.44
CA MET A 43 -4.48 -3.61 7.78
C MET A 43 -4.68 -2.52 8.83
N MET A 44 -3.59 -2.06 9.40
CA MET A 44 -3.65 -0.99 10.39
C MET A 44 -3.68 0.36 9.68
N HIS A 45 -4.50 1.26 10.22
CA HIS A 45 -4.67 2.58 9.62
C HIS A 45 -3.34 3.33 9.47
N SER A 46 -2.50 3.27 10.50
CA SER A 46 -1.22 3.96 10.44
C SER A 46 -0.31 3.37 9.36
N THR A 47 -0.36 2.06 9.20
CA THR A 47 0.43 1.40 8.16
C THR A 47 -0.05 1.81 6.77
N MET A 48 -1.36 1.82 6.57
CA MET A 48 -1.93 2.23 5.28
C MET A 48 -1.55 3.67 4.97
N THR A 49 -1.62 4.55 5.95
CA THR A 49 -1.25 5.94 5.77
C THR A 49 0.21 6.08 5.37
N LYS A 50 1.08 5.35 6.06
CA LYS A 50 2.51 5.41 5.76
C LYS A 50 2.80 4.94 4.34
N TRP A 51 2.19 3.86 3.93
CA TRP A 51 2.37 3.34 2.57
C TRP A 51 1.91 4.36 1.54
N ILE A 52 0.74 4.96 1.77
CA ILE A 52 0.20 5.94 0.83
C ILE A 52 1.15 7.13 0.70
N ARG A 53 1.67 7.63 1.82
CA ARG A 53 2.59 8.77 1.77
C ARG A 53 3.88 8.43 1.02
N LEU A 54 4.34 7.21 1.15
CA LEU A 54 5.60 6.81 0.50
C LEU A 54 5.42 6.43 -0.97
N GLY A 55 4.29 5.85 -1.31
CA GLY A 55 4.13 5.25 -2.64
C GLY A 55 3.25 5.99 -3.62
N VAL A 56 2.34 6.83 -3.15
CA VAL A 56 1.47 7.57 -4.08
C VAL A 56 2.22 8.76 -4.65
N ASP A 57 2.18 8.87 -5.97
CA ASP A 57 2.80 9.98 -6.67
C ASP A 57 1.82 11.14 -6.71
N GLY A 58 2.20 12.26 -6.08
CA GLY A 58 1.35 13.43 -6.02
C GLY A 58 1.07 13.85 -4.60
N ASP A 59 -0.12 14.42 -4.38
CA ASP A 59 -0.48 14.98 -3.09
C ASP A 59 -0.80 13.85 -2.09
N THR A 60 0.01 13.77 -1.04
CA THR A 60 -0.23 12.83 0.06
C THR A 60 -0.31 13.59 1.38
N SER A 61 -0.76 14.83 1.34
CA SER A 61 -0.92 15.65 2.54
C SER A 61 -2.06 15.13 3.40
N ASP A 62 -2.12 15.64 4.62
CA ASP A 62 -3.23 15.31 5.51
C ASP A 62 -4.56 15.64 4.87
N LYS A 63 -4.62 16.74 4.12
CA LYS A 63 -5.84 17.15 3.45
C LYS A 63 -6.31 16.09 2.46
N PHE A 64 -5.39 15.55 1.66
CA PHE A 64 -5.73 14.47 0.72
C PHE A 64 -6.21 13.24 1.48
N LEU A 65 -5.45 12.85 2.52
CA LEU A 65 -5.78 11.64 3.28
C LEU A 65 -7.12 11.74 3.97
N LYS A 66 -7.50 12.94 4.41
CA LYS A 66 -8.81 13.14 5.01
C LYS A 66 -9.92 13.16 3.99
N SER A 67 -9.60 13.38 2.72
CA SER A 67 -10.60 13.48 1.65
C SER A 67 -11.01 12.10 1.11
N ILE A 68 -10.24 11.06 1.38
CA ILE A 68 -10.57 9.72 0.89
C ILE A 68 -11.31 8.95 1.98
N SER A 69 -12.21 8.07 1.53
CA SER A 69 -12.97 7.24 2.45
C SER A 69 -12.12 6.08 2.95
N LEU A 70 -12.58 5.41 3.98
CA LEU A 70 -11.91 4.22 4.48
C LEU A 70 -11.82 3.15 3.39
N GLU A 71 -12.89 2.97 2.63
CA GLU A 71 -12.88 2.00 1.55
C GLU A 71 -11.83 2.34 0.50
N GLU A 72 -11.73 3.63 0.14
CA GLU A 72 -10.73 4.07 -0.81
C GLU A 72 -9.32 3.83 -0.28
N LYS A 73 -9.11 4.11 0.99
CA LYS A 73 -7.83 3.91 1.63
C LYS A 73 -7.42 2.44 1.59
N MET A 74 -8.34 1.56 1.89
CA MET A 74 -8.09 0.12 1.85
C MET A 74 -7.84 -0.36 0.43
N GLU A 75 -8.58 0.18 -0.52
CA GLU A 75 -8.42 -0.17 -1.92
C GLU A 75 -7.02 0.23 -2.42
N ILE A 76 -6.58 1.43 -2.08
CA ILE A 76 -5.24 1.90 -2.44
C ILE A 76 -4.19 0.97 -1.83
N PHE A 77 -4.33 0.67 -0.56
CA PHE A 77 -3.36 -0.17 0.15
C PHE A 77 -3.28 -1.57 -0.47
N THR A 78 -4.41 -2.14 -0.83
CA THR A 78 -4.45 -3.45 -1.47
C THR A 78 -3.73 -3.43 -2.82
N LYS A 79 -3.95 -2.38 -3.60
CA LYS A 79 -3.25 -2.23 -4.87
C LYS A 79 -1.75 -2.07 -4.67
N MET A 80 -1.37 -1.33 -3.64
CA MET A 80 0.04 -1.13 -3.34
C MET A 80 0.71 -2.44 -2.93
N GLN A 81 0.01 -3.28 -2.17
CA GLN A 81 0.55 -4.59 -1.83
C GLN A 81 0.84 -5.40 -3.09
N SER A 82 -0.11 -5.40 -4.01
CA SER A 82 0.07 -6.11 -5.27
C SER A 82 1.26 -5.58 -6.04
N PHE A 83 1.38 -4.26 -6.11
CA PHE A 83 2.44 -3.63 -6.91
C PHE A 83 3.82 -3.80 -6.28
N TYR A 84 3.94 -3.51 -4.99
CA TYR A 84 5.25 -3.48 -4.34
C TYR A 84 5.72 -4.84 -3.85
N LEU A 85 4.80 -5.70 -3.46
CA LEU A 85 5.17 -7.02 -2.95
C LEU A 85 5.32 -8.07 -4.04
N VAL A 86 4.48 -7.99 -5.06
CA VAL A 86 4.37 -9.06 -6.03
C VAL A 86 4.73 -8.59 -7.43
N GLY A 87 4.09 -7.49 -7.85
CA GLY A 87 4.09 -7.09 -9.24
C GLY A 87 5.44 -6.93 -9.86
N GLU A 88 6.28 -6.14 -9.26
CA GLU A 88 7.59 -5.85 -9.82
C GLU A 88 8.45 -7.08 -9.94
N GLY A 89 8.51 -7.83 -8.85
CA GLY A 89 9.32 -9.02 -8.84
C GLY A 89 8.81 -10.05 -9.82
N ASN A 90 7.53 -10.12 -9.98
CA ASN A 90 6.92 -11.09 -10.89
C ASN A 90 6.97 -10.65 -12.33
N ALA A 91 7.00 -9.38 -12.55
CA ALA A 91 7.06 -8.86 -13.91
C ALA A 91 8.31 -9.34 -14.63
N SER A 92 9.31 -9.73 -13.89
CA SER A 92 10.55 -10.18 -14.46
C SER A 92 10.48 -11.61 -14.99
N LYS A 93 9.43 -12.29 -14.69
CA LYS A 93 9.31 -13.69 -15.12
C LYS A 93 8.97 -13.82 -16.58
#